data_117bd03bb4ad6bea281735ed81e6665c
#
_entry.id   117bd03bb4ad6bea281735ed81e6665c
#
_cell.length_a   1.000
_cell.length_b   1.000
_cell.length_c   1.000
_cell.angle_alpha   90.00
_cell.angle_beta   90.00
_cell.angle_gamma   90.00
#
_symmetry.space_group_name_H-M   'P 1'
#
loop_
_entity.id
_entity.type
_entity.pdbx_description
1 polymer ?
#
loop_
_entity_poly.entity_id
_entity_poly.type
_entity_poly.pdbx_seq_one_letter_code
_entity_poly.pdbx_strand_id
1 'polypeptide(L)'
;MKLIKNLLILSLTSVMLITTACEDDKVTVSKPESATISGVVTFTGTYPDTGSVMLTLDTTYPPQGAPAGFKMIAQADLDNGSYVYSFSELAFGDFTALTVTYWPNGYSTASMDYTLLGSYPNPLILPVSSFTLDEDNAEMTINIDANF
;
A
#
# COMPACT_ATOMS: atom_id res chain seq x y z
N MET A 1 44.76 -59.30 29.01
CA MET A 1 44.84 -59.00 27.56
C MET A 1 43.53 -59.14 26.77
N LYS A 2 42.39 -59.31 27.43
CA LYS A 2 41.07 -59.39 26.76
C LYS A 2 40.21 -58.12 26.88
N LEU A 3 40.54 -57.22 27.78
CA LEU A 3 39.75 -55.96 28.01
C LEU A 3 40.09 -54.85 27.03
N ILE A 4 41.32 -54.84 26.46
CA ILE A 4 41.76 -53.77 25.54
C ILE A 4 41.19 -53.98 24.14
N LYS A 5 40.90 -55.25 23.75
CA LYS A 5 40.31 -55.52 22.42
C LYS A 5 38.86 -55.09 22.29
N ASN A 6 38.10 -55.06 23.36
CA ASN A 6 36.70 -54.65 23.32
C ASN A 6 36.52 -53.11 23.33
N LEU A 7 37.55 -52.39 23.82
CA LEU A 7 37.50 -50.93 23.86
C LEU A 7 37.77 -50.28 22.50
N LEU A 8 38.53 -51.02 21.65
CA LEU A 8 38.93 -50.54 20.30
C LEU A 8 37.83 -50.75 19.24
N ILE A 9 36.88 -51.66 19.50
CA ILE A 9 35.75 -51.90 18.58
C ILE A 9 34.59 -50.96 18.84
N LEU A 10 34.46 -50.40 20.06
CA LEU A 10 33.38 -49.49 20.42
C LEU A 10 33.63 -48.03 19.98
N SER A 11 34.90 -47.71 19.63
CA SER A 11 35.24 -46.35 19.16
C SER A 11 35.14 -46.15 17.65
N LEU A 12 34.95 -47.23 16.90
CA LEU A 12 34.93 -47.15 15.40
C LEU A 12 33.51 -47.13 14.83
N THR A 13 32.48 -47.30 15.66
CA THR A 13 31.08 -47.26 15.21
C THR A 13 30.38 -45.91 15.44
N SER A 14 31.07 -44.90 15.99
CA SER A 14 30.47 -43.61 16.35
C SER A 14 30.79 -42.46 15.36
N VAL A 15 31.43 -42.74 14.20
CA VAL A 15 31.85 -41.67 13.24
C VAL A 15 31.03 -41.65 11.95
N MET A 16 29.97 -42.47 11.86
CA MET A 16 29.21 -42.55 10.60
C MET A 16 27.73 -42.22 10.80
N LEU A 17 27.40 -41.00 11.18
CA LEU A 17 26.01 -40.48 11.10
C LEU A 17 25.99 -38.96 11.36
N ILE A 18 26.75 -38.18 10.58
CA ILE A 18 26.48 -36.75 10.38
C ILE A 18 26.59 -36.48 8.89
N THR A 19 25.72 -37.07 8.09
CA THR A 19 25.29 -36.45 6.87
C THR A 19 24.00 -35.70 7.22
N THR A 20 24.12 -34.53 7.80
CA THR A 20 23.04 -33.58 7.77
C THR A 20 22.82 -33.25 6.32
N ALA A 21 21.77 -33.82 5.73
CA ALA A 21 21.16 -33.30 4.54
C ALA A 21 20.87 -31.82 4.84
N CYS A 22 21.59 -30.90 4.21
CA CYS A 22 21.05 -29.59 3.92
C CYS A 22 19.89 -29.86 2.97
N GLU A 23 18.69 -30.00 3.52
CA GLU A 23 17.49 -29.66 2.76
C GLU A 23 17.67 -28.18 2.43
N ASP A 24 17.89 -27.89 1.14
CA ASP A 24 17.64 -26.56 0.60
C ASP A 24 16.16 -26.28 0.93
N ASP A 25 15.93 -25.60 2.05
CA ASP A 25 14.68 -24.91 2.31
C ASP A 25 14.53 -23.90 1.17
N LYS A 26 13.91 -24.36 0.07
CA LYS A 26 13.35 -23.44 -0.89
C LYS A 26 12.34 -22.61 -0.11
N VAL A 27 12.79 -21.45 0.33
CA VAL A 27 11.89 -20.40 0.80
C VAL A 27 10.98 -20.11 -0.40
N THR A 28 9.84 -20.77 -0.45
CA THR A 28 8.76 -20.39 -1.36
C THR A 28 8.26 -19.05 -0.84
N VAL A 29 8.80 -17.96 -1.40
CA VAL A 29 8.21 -16.64 -1.21
C VAL A 29 6.81 -16.72 -1.78
N SER A 30 5.81 -16.75 -0.90
CA SER A 30 4.42 -16.67 -1.34
C SER A 30 4.23 -15.32 -2.04
N LYS A 31 3.66 -15.34 -3.24
CA LYS A 31 3.27 -14.11 -3.92
C LYS A 31 2.21 -13.38 -3.11
N PRO A 32 2.21 -12.04 -3.12
CA PRO A 32 1.17 -11.27 -2.46
C PRO A 32 -0.21 -11.58 -3.06
N GLU A 33 -1.25 -11.58 -2.22
CA GLU A 33 -2.65 -11.81 -2.64
C GLU A 33 -3.42 -10.49 -2.77
N SER A 34 -2.85 -9.38 -2.31
CA SER A 34 -3.43 -8.04 -2.34
C SER A 34 -2.33 -6.99 -2.44
N ALA A 35 -2.72 -5.76 -2.73
CA ALA A 35 -1.80 -4.66 -2.86
C ALA A 35 -1.96 -3.61 -1.76
N THR A 36 -0.93 -2.76 -1.64
CA THR A 36 -0.91 -1.60 -0.76
C THR A 36 -0.44 -0.37 -1.52
N ILE A 37 -1.18 0.73 -1.39
CA ILE A 37 -0.72 2.06 -1.80
C ILE A 37 -0.50 2.88 -0.54
N SER A 38 0.65 3.53 -0.43
CA SER A 38 0.96 4.43 0.67
C SER A 38 1.64 5.70 0.17
N GLY A 39 1.72 6.71 1.00
CA GLY A 39 2.42 7.94 0.65
C GLY A 39 2.09 9.09 1.57
N VAL A 40 2.43 10.28 1.10
CA VAL A 40 2.21 11.55 1.80
C VAL A 40 1.43 12.49 0.90
N VAL A 41 0.39 13.11 1.45
CA VAL A 41 -0.24 14.30 0.87
C VAL A 41 0.38 15.52 1.53
N THR A 42 0.96 16.41 0.73
CA THR A 42 1.50 17.70 1.20
C THR A 42 0.51 18.81 0.87
N PHE A 43 0.11 19.60 1.86
CA PHE A 43 -0.86 20.68 1.70
C PHE A 43 -0.17 22.04 1.58
N THR A 44 -0.64 22.85 0.63
CA THR A 44 -0.25 24.25 0.46
C THR A 44 -1.48 25.13 0.32
N GLY A 45 -1.34 26.41 0.63
CA GLY A 45 -2.45 27.36 0.64
C GLY A 45 -3.12 27.47 2.00
N THR A 46 -4.31 28.06 2.02
CA THR A 46 -5.08 28.28 3.24
C THR A 46 -6.35 27.44 3.23
N TYR A 47 -6.43 26.51 4.17
CA TYR A 47 -7.61 25.66 4.32
C TYR A 47 -8.81 26.49 4.87
N PRO A 48 -10.00 26.38 4.28
CA PRO A 48 -11.21 27.01 4.82
C PRO A 48 -11.62 26.41 6.18
N ASP A 49 -12.19 27.23 7.06
CA ASP A 49 -12.66 26.81 8.40
C ASP A 49 -13.85 25.83 8.34
N THR A 50 -14.40 25.56 7.16
CA THR A 50 -15.58 24.71 6.97
C THR A 50 -15.33 23.70 5.83
N GLY A 51 -16.19 22.69 5.78
CA GLY A 51 -16.09 21.66 4.74
C GLY A 51 -15.30 20.43 5.18
N SER A 52 -14.94 19.59 4.21
CA SER A 52 -14.22 18.35 4.43
C SER A 52 -13.18 18.12 3.33
N VAL A 53 -12.04 17.63 3.71
CA VAL A 53 -11.02 17.15 2.77
C VAL A 53 -10.98 15.63 2.76
N MET A 54 -10.91 15.07 1.58
CA MET A 54 -10.94 13.62 1.40
C MET A 54 -9.85 13.16 0.45
N LEU A 55 -9.31 11.98 0.73
CA LEU A 55 -8.47 11.22 -0.18
C LEU A 55 -9.26 9.99 -0.63
N THR A 56 -9.45 9.84 -1.95
CA THR A 56 -10.12 8.69 -2.56
C THR A 56 -9.25 8.01 -3.59
N LEU A 57 -9.39 6.69 -3.68
CA LEU A 57 -8.79 5.85 -4.70
C LEU A 57 -9.88 5.23 -5.54
N ASP A 58 -9.91 5.51 -6.84
CA ASP A 58 -10.97 5.14 -7.75
C ASP A 58 -10.46 4.32 -8.94
N THR A 59 -11.24 3.31 -9.34
CA THR A 59 -10.97 2.48 -10.52
C THR A 59 -11.46 3.13 -11.82
N THR A 60 -12.32 4.15 -11.72
CA THR A 60 -12.85 4.91 -12.86
C THR A 60 -12.89 6.39 -12.53
N TYR A 61 -12.69 7.24 -13.52
CA TYR A 61 -12.86 8.69 -13.37
C TYR A 61 -13.67 9.25 -14.55
N PRO A 62 -14.74 10.03 -14.31
CA PRO A 62 -15.33 10.36 -13.01
C PRO A 62 -15.81 9.12 -12.25
N PRO A 63 -15.82 9.16 -10.91
CA PRO A 63 -16.25 8.02 -10.09
C PRO A 63 -17.66 7.54 -10.46
N GLN A 64 -17.84 6.23 -10.60
CA GLN A 64 -19.13 5.61 -10.95
C GLN A 64 -19.77 4.84 -9.78
N GLY A 65 -19.13 4.86 -8.62
CA GLY A 65 -19.59 4.13 -7.44
C GLY A 65 -18.75 4.46 -6.20
N ALA A 66 -18.75 3.54 -5.25
CA ALA A 66 -17.91 3.67 -4.07
C ALA A 66 -16.43 3.56 -4.44
N PRO A 67 -15.55 4.39 -3.89
CA PRO A 67 -14.11 4.31 -4.12
C PRO A 67 -13.54 2.99 -3.57
N ALA A 68 -12.46 2.51 -4.17
CA ALA A 68 -11.70 1.35 -3.67
C ALA A 68 -10.98 1.66 -2.35
N GLY A 69 -10.61 2.92 -2.13
CA GLY A 69 -10.03 3.42 -0.89
C GLY A 69 -10.56 4.80 -0.53
N PHE A 70 -10.73 5.04 0.77
CA PHE A 70 -11.29 6.28 1.27
C PHE A 70 -10.68 6.68 2.60
N LYS A 71 -10.30 7.95 2.74
CA LYS A 71 -9.85 8.57 3.99
C LYS A 71 -10.43 9.98 4.12
N MET A 72 -10.95 10.31 5.30
CA MET A 72 -11.21 11.69 5.70
C MET A 72 -9.93 12.26 6.29
N ILE A 73 -9.54 13.46 5.88
CA ILE A 73 -8.35 14.14 6.39
C ILE A 73 -8.81 15.10 7.47
N ALA A 74 -8.23 14.93 8.67
CA ALA A 74 -8.59 15.74 9.82
C ALA A 74 -7.96 17.14 9.75
N GLN A 75 -8.60 18.13 10.43
CA GLN A 75 -8.07 19.50 10.49
C GLN A 75 -6.63 19.55 11.01
N ALA A 76 -6.30 18.72 12.00
CA ALA A 76 -4.96 18.66 12.57
C ALA A 76 -3.88 18.26 11.53
N ASP A 77 -4.23 17.39 10.56
CA ASP A 77 -3.31 17.01 9.49
C ASP A 77 -3.11 18.14 8.48
N LEU A 78 -4.19 18.90 8.21
CA LEU A 78 -4.14 20.09 7.37
C LEU A 78 -3.29 21.19 8.02
N ASP A 79 -3.46 21.41 9.33
CA ASP A 79 -2.67 22.39 10.11
C ASP A 79 -1.19 22.01 10.16
N ASN A 80 -0.87 20.71 10.15
CA ASN A 80 0.50 20.20 10.05
C ASN A 80 1.08 20.29 8.63
N GLY A 81 0.27 20.61 7.62
CA GLY A 81 0.66 20.72 6.22
C GLY A 81 0.94 19.38 5.54
N SER A 82 0.65 18.23 6.18
CA SER A 82 0.85 16.92 5.59
C SER A 82 0.01 15.83 6.24
N TYR A 83 -0.35 14.82 5.43
CA TYR A 83 -1.09 13.63 5.85
C TYR A 83 -0.42 12.37 5.29
N VAL A 84 0.00 11.46 6.18
CA VAL A 84 0.51 10.15 5.80
C VAL A 84 -0.65 9.18 5.65
N TYR A 85 -0.72 8.48 4.53
CA TYR A 85 -1.81 7.55 4.27
C TYR A 85 -1.33 6.17 3.84
N SER A 86 -2.21 5.18 4.02
CA SER A 86 -2.06 3.84 3.47
C SER A 86 -3.44 3.26 3.17
N PHE A 87 -3.57 2.65 1.99
CA PHE A 87 -4.66 1.76 1.59
C PHE A 87 -4.07 0.37 1.44
N SER A 88 -4.42 -0.55 2.32
CA SER A 88 -3.99 -1.94 2.30
C SER A 88 -5.12 -2.86 1.84
N GLU A 89 -4.78 -4.12 1.55
CA GLU A 89 -5.74 -5.16 1.14
C GLU A 89 -6.52 -4.79 -0.14
N LEU A 90 -5.91 -3.98 -1.00
CA LEU A 90 -6.49 -3.62 -2.29
C LEU A 90 -6.50 -4.84 -3.22
N ALA A 91 -7.61 -5.03 -3.94
CA ALA A 91 -7.63 -5.99 -5.04
C ALA A 91 -6.68 -5.56 -6.15
N PHE A 92 -6.03 -6.51 -6.81
CA PHE A 92 -5.26 -6.24 -8.00
C PHE A 92 -6.16 -5.73 -9.13
N GLY A 93 -5.63 -4.81 -9.94
CA GLY A 93 -6.34 -4.20 -11.04
C GLY A 93 -5.87 -2.81 -11.38
N ASP A 94 -6.60 -2.17 -12.27
CA ASP A 94 -6.31 -0.82 -12.74
C ASP A 94 -7.04 0.23 -11.90
N PHE A 95 -6.31 1.30 -11.58
CA PHE A 95 -6.81 2.47 -10.88
C PHE A 95 -6.58 3.72 -11.75
N THR A 96 -7.58 4.57 -11.85
CA THR A 96 -7.52 5.76 -12.71
C THR A 96 -7.27 7.04 -11.93
N ALA A 97 -7.59 7.07 -10.65
CA ALA A 97 -7.44 8.29 -9.87
C ALA A 97 -7.26 8.02 -8.38
N LEU A 98 -6.19 8.58 -7.83
CA LEU A 98 -6.01 8.82 -6.41
C LEU A 98 -6.13 10.34 -6.24
N THR A 99 -7.22 10.82 -5.62
CA THR A 99 -7.56 12.24 -5.60
C THR A 99 -7.69 12.80 -4.20
N VAL A 100 -7.23 14.03 -4.01
CA VAL A 100 -7.50 14.86 -2.83
C VAL A 100 -8.53 15.89 -3.23
N THR A 101 -9.69 15.89 -2.55
CA THR A 101 -10.81 16.75 -2.86
C THR A 101 -11.28 17.54 -1.64
N TYR A 102 -11.66 18.79 -1.84
CA TYR A 102 -12.31 19.64 -0.84
C TYR A 102 -13.80 19.76 -1.12
N TRP A 103 -14.63 19.51 -0.12
CA TRP A 103 -16.08 19.55 -0.15
C TRP A 103 -16.59 20.63 0.79
N PRO A 104 -17.00 21.80 0.29
CA PRO A 104 -17.39 22.94 1.14
C PRO A 104 -18.59 22.65 2.03
N ASN A 105 -19.54 21.84 1.56
CA ASN A 105 -20.76 21.48 2.29
C ASN A 105 -20.68 20.11 2.98
N GLY A 106 -19.49 19.51 3.02
CA GLY A 106 -19.29 18.13 3.48
C GLY A 106 -19.73 17.10 2.45
N TYR A 107 -19.17 15.89 2.57
CA TYR A 107 -19.43 14.79 1.64
C TYR A 107 -20.84 14.20 1.71
N SER A 108 -21.59 14.46 2.78
CA SER A 108 -22.95 13.93 2.99
C SER A 108 -23.99 14.45 1.99
N THR A 109 -23.66 15.48 1.24
CA THR A 109 -24.51 16.02 0.20
C THR A 109 -24.20 15.30 -1.11
N ALA A 110 -25.18 14.74 -1.77
CA ALA A 110 -25.04 14.14 -3.09
C ALA A 110 -24.74 15.19 -4.19
N SER A 111 -24.13 16.31 -3.82
CA SER A 111 -23.71 17.35 -4.75
C SER A 111 -22.33 17.00 -5.28
N MET A 112 -22.10 17.29 -6.56
CA MET A 112 -20.78 17.23 -7.19
C MET A 112 -20.02 18.55 -6.97
N ASP A 113 -20.35 19.30 -5.91
CA ASP A 113 -19.73 20.58 -5.56
C ASP A 113 -18.47 20.33 -4.73
N TYR A 114 -17.39 19.98 -5.43
CA TYR A 114 -16.07 19.79 -4.85
C TYR A 114 -14.99 20.45 -5.68
N THR A 115 -13.87 20.74 -5.04
CA THR A 115 -12.64 21.21 -5.69
C THR A 115 -11.60 20.09 -5.66
N LEU A 116 -10.99 19.77 -6.81
CA LEU A 116 -9.84 18.89 -6.88
C LEU A 116 -8.60 19.67 -6.44
N LEU A 117 -7.99 19.26 -5.34
CA LEU A 117 -6.80 19.90 -4.77
C LEU A 117 -5.50 19.28 -5.29
N GLY A 118 -5.50 17.98 -5.54
CA GLY A 118 -4.36 17.22 -6.03
C GLY A 118 -4.75 15.83 -6.49
N SER A 119 -3.94 15.20 -7.33
CA SER A 119 -4.25 13.86 -7.86
C SER A 119 -3.05 13.14 -8.44
N TYR A 120 -3.17 11.79 -8.52
CA TYR A 120 -2.26 10.94 -9.27
C TYR A 120 -3.02 9.73 -9.89
N PRO A 121 -2.85 9.42 -11.19
CA PRO A 121 -2.38 10.36 -12.21
C PRO A 121 -3.33 11.57 -12.26
N ASN A 122 -3.01 12.61 -13.02
CA ASN A 122 -3.95 13.72 -13.13
C ASN A 122 -5.12 13.30 -14.05
N PRO A 123 -6.35 13.10 -13.52
CA PRO A 123 -7.46 12.57 -14.28
C PRO A 123 -8.09 13.61 -15.24
N LEU A 124 -7.66 14.88 -15.17
CA LEU A 124 -8.11 15.95 -16.06
C LEU A 124 -7.30 16.03 -17.36
N ILE A 125 -6.19 15.26 -17.46
CA ILE A 125 -5.37 15.18 -18.66
C ILE A 125 -5.88 14.02 -19.52
N LEU A 126 -6.27 14.30 -20.76
CA LEU A 126 -6.75 13.30 -21.71
C LEU A 126 -5.63 12.80 -22.63
N PRO A 127 -5.58 11.48 -22.95
CA PRO A 127 -6.44 10.42 -22.38
C PRO A 127 -6.17 10.19 -20.89
N VAL A 128 -7.21 9.82 -20.14
CA VAL A 128 -7.07 9.51 -18.72
C VAL A 128 -6.07 8.35 -18.57
N SER A 129 -5.03 8.58 -17.79
CA SER A 129 -4.03 7.56 -17.48
C SER A 129 -4.52 6.67 -16.34
N SER A 130 -4.04 5.43 -16.32
CA SER A 130 -4.22 4.50 -15.20
C SER A 130 -2.88 3.99 -14.69
N PHE A 131 -2.88 3.44 -13.50
CA PHE A 131 -1.78 2.65 -12.96
C PHE A 131 -2.32 1.30 -12.49
N THR A 132 -1.49 0.26 -12.57
CA THR A 132 -1.90 -1.11 -12.29
C THR A 132 -1.22 -1.60 -11.02
N LEU A 133 -2.00 -2.25 -10.16
CA LEU A 133 -1.50 -3.04 -9.05
C LEU A 133 -1.64 -4.53 -9.41
N ASP A 134 -0.57 -5.28 -9.28
CA ASP A 134 -0.51 -6.71 -9.56
C ASP A 134 0.48 -7.40 -8.60
N GLU A 135 0.71 -8.70 -8.79
CA GLU A 135 1.62 -9.49 -7.95
C GLU A 135 3.08 -8.98 -8.00
N ASP A 136 3.49 -8.34 -9.10
CA ASP A 136 4.84 -7.81 -9.28
C ASP A 136 4.96 -6.36 -8.79
N ASN A 137 3.81 -5.65 -8.67
CA ASN A 137 3.68 -4.27 -8.19
C ASN A 137 2.63 -4.19 -7.06
N ALA A 138 2.76 -5.05 -6.07
CA ALA A 138 1.83 -5.11 -4.94
C ALA A 138 2.02 -3.97 -3.93
N GLU A 139 3.14 -3.27 -3.97
CA GLU A 139 3.42 -2.13 -3.11
C GLU A 139 3.78 -0.91 -3.95
N MET A 140 3.02 0.18 -3.78
CA MET A 140 3.26 1.43 -4.51
C MET A 140 3.27 2.61 -3.56
N THR A 141 4.27 3.49 -3.72
CA THR A 141 4.34 4.75 -2.99
C THR A 141 3.99 5.91 -3.91
N ILE A 142 2.94 6.66 -3.56
CA ILE A 142 2.46 7.82 -4.33
C ILE A 142 2.37 9.02 -3.38
N ASN A 143 3.12 10.08 -3.70
CA ASN A 143 3.00 11.35 -2.98
C ASN A 143 2.17 12.33 -3.82
N ILE A 144 1.36 13.14 -3.16
CA ILE A 144 0.45 14.10 -3.82
C ILE A 144 0.69 15.48 -3.21
N ASP A 145 0.87 16.48 -4.07
CA ASP A 145 0.81 17.87 -3.68
C ASP A 145 -0.63 18.37 -3.86
N ALA A 146 -1.25 18.83 -2.78
CA ALA A 146 -2.60 19.35 -2.74
C ALA A 146 -2.58 20.86 -2.44
N ASN A 147 -3.26 21.64 -3.25
CA ASN A 147 -3.25 23.12 -3.17
C ASN A 147 -4.69 23.65 -3.01
N PHE A 148 -4.91 24.48 -1.96
CA PHE A 148 -6.16 25.19 -1.68
C PHE A 148 -6.22 26.53 -2.42
#